data_9ae10928272a61eb93d98b631acb6d0a
#
_entry.id   9ae10928272a61eb93d98b631acb6d0a
#
_cell.length_a   1.000
_cell.length_b   1.000
_cell.length_c   1.000
_cell.angle_alpha   90.00
_cell.angle_beta   90.00
_cell.angle_gamma   90.00
#
_symmetry.space_group_name_H-M   'P 1'
#
loop_
_entity.id
_entity.type
_entity.pdbx_description
1 polymer ?
#
loop_
_entity_poly.entity_id
_entity_poly.type
_entity_poly.pdbx_seq_one_letter_code
_entity_poly.pdbx_strand_id
1 'polypeptide(L)'
;IMIIAGAGSGKTKVLTTRITHLMAAHKVDSFNILALTFTNKAAAEMKERVERILGNTEARNLYIGTFHSVFARILRAEAPKLGYPSNFTIYDTDDAKSVVKTVINELMLDDKQYKPNVVYNRISSAKNSLIGAAEYMNDWALQQEDARANRPAIGQIYDAYVKRCFKNGAMDFDDLLFKMYILLKNFPDALSKYQRKFKYIMIDEYQDTNTAQYEIIKLLGAMHENVCVVGDDAQSIYSFRGATIENILQFEKDYDEVKVIKLEQNYRSTQNILHV
;
A
#
# COMPACT_ATOMS: atom_id res chain seq x y z
N ILE A 1 -8.91 15.85 3.99
CA ILE A 1 -7.92 16.75 4.60
C ILE A 1 -6.53 16.31 4.15
N MET A 2 -5.75 17.26 3.69
CA MET A 2 -4.34 17.04 3.38
C MET A 2 -3.46 17.88 4.31
N ILE A 3 -2.53 17.24 5.00
CA ILE A 3 -1.60 17.90 5.91
C ILE A 3 -0.20 17.79 5.29
N ILE A 4 0.36 18.94 4.92
CA ILE A 4 1.72 19.06 4.42
C ILE A 4 2.61 19.43 5.58
N ALA A 5 3.60 18.60 5.87
CA ALA A 5 4.36 18.71 7.10
C ALA A 5 5.81 18.32 6.89
N GLY A 6 6.71 19.25 7.04
CA GLY A 6 8.15 19.01 6.95
C GLY A 6 8.70 18.09 8.04
N ALA A 7 9.96 17.70 7.91
CA ALA A 7 10.64 16.88 8.91
C ALA A 7 10.58 17.53 10.30
N GLY A 8 10.23 16.75 11.32
CA GLY A 8 10.19 17.23 12.70
C GLY A 8 9.00 18.13 13.08
N SER A 9 8.02 18.30 12.20
CA SER A 9 6.82 19.13 12.45
C SER A 9 5.71 18.46 13.25
N GLY A 10 5.88 17.18 13.63
CA GLY A 10 4.90 16.45 14.44
C GLY A 10 3.83 15.69 13.66
N LYS A 11 4.12 15.24 12.44
CA LYS A 11 3.21 14.48 11.56
C LYS A 11 2.44 13.38 12.27
N THR A 12 3.13 12.46 12.92
CA THR A 12 2.51 11.32 13.62
C THR A 12 1.66 11.78 14.81
N LYS A 13 2.07 12.85 15.50
CA LYS A 13 1.29 13.43 16.60
C LYS A 13 -0.06 13.96 16.12
N VAL A 14 -0.09 14.60 14.97
CA VAL A 14 -1.33 15.13 14.39
C VAL A 14 -2.31 14.02 14.08
N LEU A 15 -1.86 12.93 13.44
CA LEU A 15 -2.73 11.78 13.14
C LEU A 15 -3.26 11.12 14.41
N THR A 16 -2.41 10.86 15.40
CA THR A 16 -2.85 10.26 16.67
C THR A 16 -3.82 11.15 17.42
N THR A 17 -3.58 12.48 17.44
CA THR A 17 -4.51 13.45 18.04
C THR A 17 -5.85 13.45 17.30
N ARG A 18 -5.85 13.38 15.97
CA ARG A 18 -7.09 13.29 15.19
C ARG A 18 -7.88 12.03 15.51
N ILE A 19 -7.23 10.87 15.57
CA ILE A 19 -7.88 9.60 15.95
C ILE A 19 -8.54 9.72 17.33
N THR A 20 -7.79 10.19 18.33
CA THR A 20 -8.31 10.34 19.69
C THR A 20 -9.44 11.34 19.77
N HIS A 21 -9.37 12.44 19.01
CA HIS A 21 -10.44 13.44 18.94
C HIS A 21 -11.71 12.88 18.31
N LEU A 22 -11.61 12.13 17.22
CA LEU A 22 -12.76 11.47 16.59
C LEU A 22 -13.46 10.51 17.56
N MET A 23 -12.69 9.74 18.32
CA MET A 23 -13.26 8.78 19.28
C MET A 23 -13.81 9.47 20.52
N ALA A 24 -13.08 10.39 21.12
CA ALA A 24 -13.47 11.04 22.37
C ALA A 24 -14.59 12.10 22.20
N ALA A 25 -14.43 13.00 21.22
CA ALA A 25 -15.35 14.12 21.01
C ALA A 25 -16.50 13.78 20.07
N HIS A 26 -16.24 13.06 18.98
CA HIS A 26 -17.25 12.73 17.99
C HIS A 26 -17.87 11.34 18.17
N LYS A 27 -17.44 10.58 19.18
CA LYS A 27 -17.97 9.25 19.51
C LYS A 27 -17.90 8.24 18.36
N VAL A 28 -16.87 8.38 17.53
CA VAL A 28 -16.62 7.44 16.41
C VAL A 28 -16.11 6.13 17.00
N ASP A 29 -16.73 5.04 16.59
CA ASP A 29 -16.31 3.70 17.01
C ASP A 29 -14.93 3.36 16.44
N SER A 30 -14.08 2.75 17.25
CA SER A 30 -12.71 2.40 16.89
C SER A 30 -12.60 1.55 15.62
N PHE A 31 -13.54 0.63 15.41
CA PHE A 31 -13.56 -0.25 14.23
C PHE A 31 -13.94 0.49 12.92
N ASN A 32 -14.41 1.74 13.01
CA ASN A 32 -14.69 2.57 11.84
C ASN A 32 -13.49 3.43 11.40
N ILE A 33 -12.36 3.34 12.08
CA ILE A 33 -11.16 4.10 11.79
C ILE A 33 -10.08 3.16 11.24
N LEU A 34 -9.57 3.50 10.06
CA LEU A 34 -8.43 2.87 9.42
C LEU A 34 -7.25 3.84 9.40
N ALA A 35 -6.11 3.44 9.97
CA ALA A 35 -4.89 4.21 9.94
C ALA A 35 -3.75 3.37 9.35
N LEU A 36 -3.18 3.84 8.25
CA LEU A 36 -2.17 3.14 7.46
C LEU A 36 -0.84 3.88 7.50
N THR A 37 0.23 3.11 7.62
CA THR A 37 1.61 3.60 7.58
C THR A 37 2.49 2.61 6.80
N PHE A 38 3.79 2.88 6.70
CA PHE A 38 4.73 2.10 5.89
C PHE A 38 5.60 1.13 6.69
N THR A 39 5.74 1.33 8.01
CA THR A 39 6.60 0.48 8.84
C THR A 39 5.84 -0.04 10.07
N ASN A 40 6.19 -1.24 10.49
CA ASN A 40 5.63 -1.83 11.71
C ASN A 40 5.98 -1.00 12.96
N LYS A 41 7.14 -0.37 12.98
CA LYS A 41 7.55 0.54 14.05
C LYS A 41 6.62 1.74 14.15
N ALA A 42 6.37 2.41 13.03
CA ALA A 42 5.45 3.57 13.00
C ALA A 42 4.03 3.17 13.40
N ALA A 43 3.54 2.02 12.95
CA ALA A 43 2.24 1.49 13.34
C ALA A 43 2.14 1.22 14.85
N ALA A 44 3.18 0.60 15.43
CA ALA A 44 3.25 0.32 16.87
C ALA A 44 3.28 1.61 17.70
N GLU A 45 4.10 2.59 17.30
CA GLU A 45 4.15 3.90 17.97
C GLU A 45 2.81 4.64 17.91
N MET A 46 2.15 4.62 16.78
CA MET A 46 0.83 5.24 16.62
C MET A 46 -0.19 4.58 17.54
N LYS A 47 -0.24 3.27 17.56
CA LYS A 47 -1.13 2.49 18.40
C LYS A 47 -0.88 2.77 19.89
N GLU A 48 0.37 2.71 20.35
CA GLU A 48 0.75 2.99 21.74
C GLU A 48 0.33 4.40 22.18
N ARG A 49 0.51 5.40 21.33
CA ARG A 49 0.09 6.77 21.62
C ARG A 49 -1.42 6.91 21.80
N VAL A 50 -2.19 6.24 20.92
CA VAL A 50 -3.65 6.23 21.02
C VAL A 50 -4.11 5.51 22.29
N GLU A 51 -3.52 4.34 22.60
CA GLU A 51 -3.81 3.56 23.80
C GLU A 51 -3.51 4.35 25.09
N ARG A 52 -2.44 5.12 25.10
CA ARG A 52 -2.05 5.97 26.25
C ARG A 52 -3.08 7.05 26.53
N ILE A 53 -3.72 7.59 25.49
CA ILE A 53 -4.71 8.68 25.64
C ILE A 53 -6.11 8.16 25.95
N LEU A 54 -6.54 7.10 25.29
CA LEU A 54 -7.91 6.59 25.36
C LEU A 54 -8.10 5.38 26.27
N GLY A 55 -7.00 4.70 26.64
CA GLY A 55 -7.03 3.41 27.30
C GLY A 55 -7.04 2.22 26.33
N ASN A 56 -6.58 1.07 26.81
CA ASN A 56 -6.32 -0.12 25.97
C ASN A 56 -7.61 -0.73 25.39
N THR A 57 -8.73 -0.63 26.10
CA THR A 57 -9.97 -1.30 25.70
C THR A 57 -10.56 -0.66 24.44
N GLU A 58 -10.58 0.66 24.35
CA GLU A 58 -11.15 1.39 23.22
C GLU A 58 -10.25 1.31 21.98
N ALA A 59 -8.92 1.32 22.17
CA ALA A 59 -7.95 1.30 21.07
C ALA A 59 -7.78 -0.08 20.40
N ARG A 60 -8.19 -1.18 21.06
CA ARG A 60 -7.98 -2.57 20.57
C ARG A 60 -8.57 -2.85 19.20
N ASN A 61 -9.71 -2.25 18.89
CA ASN A 61 -10.45 -2.49 17.66
C ASN A 61 -10.07 -1.55 16.52
N LEU A 62 -9.14 -0.63 16.74
CA LEU A 62 -8.60 0.23 15.70
C LEU A 62 -7.84 -0.61 14.65
N TYR A 63 -8.09 -0.28 13.39
CA TYR A 63 -7.32 -0.81 12.28
C TYR A 63 -6.10 0.09 12.03
N ILE A 64 -5.08 -0.07 12.88
CA ILE A 64 -3.78 0.60 12.73
C ILE A 64 -2.76 -0.44 12.30
N GLY A 65 -2.07 -0.20 11.20
CA GLY A 65 -1.05 -1.10 10.69
C GLY A 65 -0.37 -0.60 9.44
N THR A 66 0.54 -1.40 8.93
CA THR A 66 1.06 -1.18 7.58
C THR A 66 0.00 -1.57 6.54
N PHE A 67 0.11 -1.01 5.34
CA PHE A 67 -0.75 -1.41 4.22
C PHE A 67 -0.79 -2.94 4.06
N HIS A 68 0.36 -3.58 4.03
CA HIS A 68 0.47 -5.02 3.85
C HIS A 68 -0.18 -5.81 4.99
N SER A 69 0.03 -5.42 6.24
CA SER A 69 -0.52 -6.15 7.39
C SER A 69 -2.04 -6.05 7.48
N VAL A 70 -2.59 -4.87 7.23
CA VAL A 70 -4.05 -4.66 7.25
C VAL A 70 -4.71 -5.37 6.07
N PHE A 71 -4.14 -5.24 4.88
CA PHE A 71 -4.71 -5.87 3.69
C PHE A 71 -4.57 -7.39 3.71
N ALA A 72 -3.49 -7.94 4.26
CA ALA A 72 -3.39 -9.39 4.49
C ALA A 72 -4.52 -9.89 5.38
N ARG A 73 -4.88 -9.16 6.44
CA ARG A 73 -6.00 -9.52 7.33
C ARG A 73 -7.35 -9.48 6.60
N ILE A 74 -7.57 -8.49 5.76
CA ILE A 74 -8.78 -8.39 4.94
C ILE A 74 -8.81 -9.51 3.90
N LEU A 75 -7.71 -9.75 3.20
CA LEU A 75 -7.60 -10.81 2.20
C LEU A 75 -7.84 -12.20 2.78
N ARG A 76 -7.39 -12.47 4.01
CA ARG A 76 -7.69 -13.76 4.67
C ARG A 76 -9.19 -13.95 4.89
N ALA A 77 -9.92 -12.91 5.22
CA ALA A 77 -11.38 -12.98 5.38
C ALA A 77 -12.12 -13.15 4.04
N GLU A 78 -11.58 -12.60 2.97
CA GLU A 78 -12.21 -12.56 1.64
C GLU A 78 -11.55 -13.51 0.61
N ALA A 79 -10.54 -14.28 1.02
CA ALA A 79 -9.73 -15.13 0.15
C ALA A 79 -10.55 -16.06 -0.78
N PRO A 80 -11.64 -16.72 -0.29
CA PRO A 80 -12.47 -17.58 -1.15
C PRO A 80 -13.02 -16.86 -2.40
N LYS A 81 -13.34 -15.57 -2.31
CA LYS A 81 -13.79 -14.77 -3.46
C LYS A 81 -12.74 -14.71 -4.57
N LEU A 82 -11.47 -14.75 -4.20
CA LEU A 82 -10.33 -14.70 -5.13
C LEU A 82 -9.83 -16.11 -5.52
N GLY A 83 -10.48 -17.18 -5.05
CA GLY A 83 -10.08 -18.56 -5.30
C GLY A 83 -8.92 -19.04 -4.44
N TYR A 84 -8.58 -18.33 -3.36
CA TYR A 84 -7.53 -18.73 -2.41
C TYR A 84 -8.12 -19.34 -1.14
N PRO A 85 -7.38 -20.24 -0.46
CA PRO A 85 -7.73 -20.64 0.88
C PRO A 85 -7.53 -19.47 1.87
N SER A 86 -8.32 -19.40 2.93
CA SER A 86 -8.19 -18.34 3.95
C SER A 86 -6.83 -18.37 4.69
N ASN A 87 -6.19 -19.53 4.72
CA ASN A 87 -4.85 -19.72 5.28
C ASN A 87 -3.73 -19.68 4.23
N PHE A 88 -3.93 -18.94 3.13
CA PHE A 88 -2.91 -18.84 2.08
C PHE A 88 -1.53 -18.46 2.66
N THR A 89 -0.49 -18.96 2.03
CA THR A 89 0.90 -18.66 2.41
C THR A 89 1.29 -17.30 1.86
N ILE A 90 2.02 -16.52 2.66
CA ILE A 90 2.64 -15.27 2.21
C ILE A 90 4.11 -15.56 1.94
N TYR A 91 4.51 -15.45 0.67
CA TYR A 91 5.90 -15.57 0.26
C TYR A 91 6.65 -14.29 0.57
N ASP A 92 7.80 -14.40 1.22
CA ASP A 92 8.75 -13.32 1.31
C ASP A 92 9.49 -13.12 -0.04
N THR A 93 10.43 -12.18 -0.06
CA THR A 93 11.18 -11.86 -1.27
C THR A 93 12.03 -13.03 -1.75
N ASP A 94 12.63 -13.80 -0.85
CA ASP A 94 13.48 -14.93 -1.20
C ASP A 94 12.66 -16.13 -1.70
N ASP A 95 11.53 -16.40 -1.08
CA ASP A 95 10.55 -17.38 -1.54
C ASP A 95 10.08 -17.04 -2.96
N ALA A 96 9.68 -15.79 -3.19
CA ALA A 96 9.20 -15.33 -4.49
C ALA A 96 10.28 -15.45 -5.58
N LYS A 97 11.51 -15.04 -5.29
CA LYS A 97 12.64 -15.18 -6.21
C LYS A 97 12.97 -16.65 -6.51
N SER A 98 12.83 -17.52 -5.52
CA SER A 98 13.00 -18.96 -5.71
C SER A 98 11.97 -19.53 -6.70
N VAL A 99 10.71 -19.11 -6.60
CA VAL A 99 9.65 -19.50 -7.55
C VAL A 99 9.95 -18.95 -8.95
N VAL A 100 10.40 -17.70 -9.06
CA VAL A 100 10.81 -17.11 -10.35
C VAL A 100 11.93 -17.93 -11.00
N LYS A 101 12.94 -18.31 -10.22
CA LYS A 101 14.04 -19.17 -10.70
C LYS A 101 13.54 -20.52 -11.21
N THR A 102 12.63 -21.16 -10.48
CA THR A 102 12.02 -22.43 -10.89
C THR A 102 11.28 -22.28 -12.22
N VAL A 103 10.50 -21.24 -12.38
CA VAL A 103 9.76 -20.95 -13.61
C VAL A 103 10.70 -20.70 -14.80
N ILE A 104 11.78 -19.93 -14.61
CA ILE A 104 12.80 -19.69 -15.64
C ILE A 104 13.40 -21.02 -16.13
N ASN A 105 13.75 -21.92 -15.20
CA ASN A 105 14.30 -23.23 -15.52
C ASN A 105 13.29 -24.13 -16.27
N GLU A 106 12.03 -24.14 -15.83
CA GLU A 106 10.97 -24.93 -16.47
C GLU A 106 10.66 -24.45 -17.89
N LEU A 107 10.77 -23.14 -18.14
CA LEU A 107 10.64 -22.55 -19.47
C LEU A 107 11.90 -22.73 -20.33
N MET A 108 12.94 -23.40 -19.82
CA MET A 108 14.22 -23.61 -20.49
C MET A 108 14.89 -22.32 -20.97
N LEU A 109 14.73 -21.24 -20.18
CA LEU A 109 15.35 -19.95 -20.43
C LEU A 109 16.73 -19.86 -19.77
N ASP A 110 17.65 -19.11 -20.38
CA ASP A 110 19.00 -18.90 -19.86
C ASP A 110 18.95 -18.03 -18.58
N ASP A 111 19.42 -18.57 -17.46
CA ASP A 111 19.46 -17.91 -16.16
C ASP A 111 20.47 -16.75 -16.08
N LYS A 112 21.43 -16.67 -17.00
CA LYS A 112 22.33 -15.53 -17.14
C LYS A 112 21.65 -14.34 -17.82
N GLN A 113 20.79 -14.63 -18.78
CA GLN A 113 19.96 -13.62 -19.45
C GLN A 113 18.79 -13.17 -18.56
N TYR A 114 18.09 -14.14 -17.95
CA TYR A 114 16.94 -13.93 -17.08
C TYR A 114 17.34 -14.13 -15.60
N LYS A 115 18.08 -13.17 -15.05
CA LYS A 115 18.48 -13.23 -13.63
C LYS A 115 17.23 -13.15 -12.74
N PRO A 116 17.00 -14.08 -11.81
CA PRO A 116 15.79 -14.11 -10.99
C PRO A 116 15.47 -12.79 -10.28
N ASN A 117 16.49 -12.10 -9.75
CA ASN A 117 16.31 -10.79 -9.11
C ASN A 117 15.78 -9.73 -10.08
N VAL A 118 16.29 -9.69 -11.29
CA VAL A 118 15.89 -8.69 -12.30
C VAL A 118 14.46 -8.96 -12.76
N VAL A 119 14.14 -10.22 -13.02
CA VAL A 119 12.78 -10.65 -13.42
C VAL A 119 11.79 -10.38 -12.30
N TYR A 120 12.11 -10.76 -11.07
CA TYR A 120 11.27 -10.50 -9.91
C TYR A 120 10.99 -8.99 -9.74
N ASN A 121 12.01 -8.14 -9.84
CA ASN A 121 11.82 -6.69 -9.72
C ASN A 121 10.92 -6.13 -10.82
N ARG A 122 10.99 -6.67 -12.04
CA ARG A 122 10.13 -6.29 -13.15
C ARG A 122 8.67 -6.69 -12.88
N ILE A 123 8.44 -7.90 -12.38
CA ILE A 123 7.11 -8.38 -11.96
C ILE A 123 6.56 -7.54 -10.80
N SER A 124 7.38 -7.28 -9.79
CA SER A 124 7.03 -6.43 -8.64
C SER A 124 6.60 -5.02 -9.09
N SER A 125 7.36 -4.40 -9.97
CA SER A 125 7.04 -3.10 -10.54
C SER A 125 5.69 -3.11 -11.27
N ALA A 126 5.42 -4.14 -12.07
CA ALA A 126 4.15 -4.31 -12.78
C ALA A 126 2.97 -4.43 -11.79
N LYS A 127 3.09 -5.27 -10.77
CA LYS A 127 2.05 -5.42 -9.73
C LYS A 127 1.77 -4.13 -8.99
N ASN A 128 2.81 -3.39 -8.59
CA ASN A 128 2.67 -2.10 -7.90
C ASN A 128 2.09 -1.00 -8.81
N SER A 129 2.18 -1.15 -10.12
CA SER A 129 1.53 -0.31 -11.12
C SER A 129 0.16 -0.87 -11.56
N LEU A 130 -0.36 -1.89 -10.88
CA LEU A 130 -1.65 -2.55 -11.16
C LEU A 130 -1.74 -3.19 -12.54
N ILE A 131 -0.62 -3.68 -13.06
CA ILE A 131 -0.55 -4.38 -14.33
C ILE A 131 -0.44 -5.89 -14.05
N GLY A 132 -1.51 -6.63 -14.37
CA GLY A 132 -1.53 -8.09 -14.27
C GLY A 132 -0.75 -8.76 -15.40
N ALA A 133 -0.53 -10.08 -15.30
CA ALA A 133 0.25 -10.83 -16.29
C ALA A 133 -0.36 -10.78 -17.70
N ALA A 134 -1.69 -10.89 -17.81
CA ALA A 134 -2.38 -10.82 -19.11
C ALA A 134 -2.27 -9.40 -19.73
N GLU A 135 -2.46 -8.37 -18.93
CA GLU A 135 -2.28 -6.97 -19.36
C GLU A 135 -0.84 -6.71 -19.79
N TYR A 136 0.12 -7.20 -18.99
CA TYR A 136 1.54 -7.06 -19.29
C TYR A 136 1.91 -7.67 -20.65
N MET A 137 1.42 -8.87 -20.94
CA MET A 137 1.69 -9.55 -22.23
C MET A 137 1.04 -8.85 -23.43
N ASN A 138 -0.02 -8.10 -23.21
CA ASN A 138 -0.72 -7.33 -24.25
C ASN A 138 -0.26 -5.87 -24.36
N ASP A 139 0.60 -5.42 -23.46
CA ASP A 139 1.16 -4.06 -23.49
C ASP A 139 2.37 -4.00 -24.43
N TRP A 140 2.17 -3.38 -25.59
CA TRP A 140 3.24 -3.27 -26.60
C TRP A 140 4.45 -2.49 -26.10
N ALA A 141 4.27 -1.44 -25.29
CA ALA A 141 5.37 -0.64 -24.78
C ALA A 141 6.26 -1.45 -23.84
N LEU A 142 5.66 -2.20 -22.90
CA LEU A 142 6.38 -3.08 -21.98
C LEU A 142 7.11 -4.21 -22.74
N GLN A 143 6.47 -4.78 -23.76
CA GLN A 143 7.10 -5.81 -24.60
C GLN A 143 8.33 -5.24 -25.35
N GLN A 144 8.26 -4.01 -25.86
CA GLN A 144 9.39 -3.37 -26.52
C GLN A 144 10.53 -3.04 -25.56
N GLU A 145 10.21 -2.58 -24.34
CA GLU A 145 11.22 -2.35 -23.30
C GLU A 145 11.97 -3.64 -22.95
N ASP A 146 11.22 -4.74 -22.74
CA ASP A 146 11.81 -6.03 -22.42
C ASP A 146 12.66 -6.58 -23.57
N ALA A 147 12.21 -6.41 -24.80
CA ALA A 147 12.98 -6.79 -25.99
C ALA A 147 14.30 -5.99 -26.11
N ARG A 148 14.25 -4.68 -25.91
CA ARG A 148 15.44 -3.80 -25.88
C ARG A 148 16.41 -4.17 -24.78
N ALA A 149 15.90 -4.63 -23.63
CA ALA A 149 16.71 -5.14 -22.52
C ALA A 149 17.20 -6.58 -22.75
N ASN A 150 16.98 -7.14 -23.93
CA ASN A 150 17.29 -8.54 -24.29
C ASN A 150 16.60 -9.57 -23.37
N ARG A 151 15.36 -9.29 -22.95
CA ARG A 151 14.54 -10.16 -22.08
C ARG A 151 13.09 -10.24 -22.55
N PRO A 152 12.82 -10.65 -23.81
CA PRO A 152 11.47 -10.61 -24.37
C PRO A 152 10.47 -11.58 -23.71
N ALA A 153 10.95 -12.58 -22.95
CA ALA A 153 10.11 -13.59 -22.31
C ALA A 153 9.61 -13.21 -20.90
N ILE A 154 9.83 -11.98 -20.41
CA ILE A 154 9.40 -11.60 -19.05
C ILE A 154 7.90 -11.75 -18.86
N GLY A 155 7.08 -11.36 -19.83
CA GLY A 155 5.63 -11.53 -19.75
C GLY A 155 5.20 -12.99 -19.59
N GLN A 156 5.85 -13.89 -20.31
CA GLN A 156 5.64 -15.34 -20.20
C GLN A 156 6.07 -15.86 -18.82
N ILE A 157 7.20 -15.41 -18.30
CA ILE A 157 7.65 -15.76 -16.94
C ILE A 157 6.65 -15.24 -15.91
N TYR A 158 6.17 -14.02 -16.05
CA TYR A 158 5.19 -13.42 -15.16
C TYR A 158 3.90 -14.25 -15.10
N ASP A 159 3.34 -14.63 -16.24
CA ASP A 159 2.15 -15.47 -16.32
C ASP A 159 2.35 -16.83 -15.64
N ALA A 160 3.45 -17.51 -15.92
CA ALA A 160 3.78 -18.80 -15.31
C ALA A 160 4.03 -18.68 -13.80
N TYR A 161 4.66 -17.58 -13.35
CA TYR A 161 4.89 -17.27 -11.93
C TYR A 161 3.57 -17.09 -11.18
N VAL A 162 2.65 -16.29 -11.71
CA VAL A 162 1.32 -16.07 -11.11
C VAL A 162 0.55 -17.37 -10.99
N LYS A 163 0.53 -18.19 -12.02
CA LYS A 163 -0.11 -19.52 -12.03
C LYS A 163 0.49 -20.45 -10.99
N ARG A 164 1.81 -20.44 -10.84
CA ARG A 164 2.51 -21.25 -9.85
C ARG A 164 2.17 -20.83 -8.42
N CYS A 165 2.21 -19.54 -8.11
CA CYS A 165 1.83 -19.03 -6.82
C CYS A 165 0.37 -19.36 -6.46
N PHE A 166 -0.54 -19.19 -7.43
CA PHE A 166 -1.95 -19.57 -7.25
C PHE A 166 -2.13 -21.06 -6.96
N LYS A 167 -1.48 -21.93 -7.74
CA LYS A 167 -1.51 -23.39 -7.51
C LYS A 167 -1.00 -23.77 -6.12
N ASN A 168 -0.01 -23.05 -5.62
CA ASN A 168 0.55 -23.28 -4.29
C ASN A 168 -0.27 -22.64 -3.16
N GLY A 169 -1.38 -21.97 -3.46
CA GLY A 169 -2.17 -21.25 -2.48
C GLY A 169 -1.37 -20.13 -1.80
N ALA A 170 -0.51 -19.45 -2.54
CA ALA A 170 0.42 -18.44 -2.03
C ALA A 170 0.24 -17.09 -2.70
N MET A 171 0.48 -16.04 -1.93
CA MET A 171 0.61 -14.65 -2.38
C MET A 171 1.98 -14.13 -1.98
N ASP A 172 2.63 -13.35 -2.83
CA ASP A 172 3.81 -12.58 -2.44
C ASP A 172 3.41 -11.22 -1.80
N PHE A 173 4.38 -10.44 -1.34
CA PHE A 173 4.07 -9.15 -0.72
C PHE A 173 3.37 -8.17 -1.68
N ASP A 174 3.74 -8.17 -2.95
CA ASP A 174 3.10 -7.29 -3.94
C ASP A 174 1.65 -7.74 -4.22
N ASP A 175 1.36 -9.04 -4.13
CA ASP A 175 0.01 -9.57 -4.25
C ASP A 175 -0.92 -9.06 -3.13
N LEU A 176 -0.41 -8.76 -1.95
CA LEU A 176 -1.24 -8.22 -0.88
C LEU A 176 -1.87 -6.88 -1.26
N LEU A 177 -1.17 -6.06 -2.03
CA LEU A 177 -1.71 -4.83 -2.61
C LEU A 177 -2.52 -5.12 -3.89
N PHE A 178 -1.94 -5.85 -4.82
CA PHE A 178 -2.57 -6.11 -6.11
C PHE A 178 -3.90 -6.89 -5.98
N LYS A 179 -3.93 -7.95 -5.15
CA LYS A 179 -5.15 -8.73 -4.90
C LYS A 179 -6.17 -7.95 -4.08
N MET A 180 -5.75 -7.07 -3.17
CA MET A 180 -6.66 -6.16 -2.48
C MET A 180 -7.36 -5.22 -3.46
N TYR A 181 -6.63 -4.64 -4.41
CA TYR A 181 -7.22 -3.84 -5.48
C TYR A 181 -8.22 -4.64 -6.32
N ILE A 182 -7.83 -5.85 -6.75
CA ILE A 182 -8.72 -6.74 -7.53
C ILE A 182 -9.99 -7.08 -6.76
N LEU A 183 -9.86 -7.38 -5.45
CA LEU A 183 -11.02 -7.64 -4.58
C LEU A 183 -12.00 -6.47 -4.57
N LEU A 184 -11.51 -5.27 -4.33
CA LEU A 184 -12.37 -4.08 -4.25
C LEU A 184 -12.97 -3.70 -5.61
N LYS A 185 -12.22 -3.88 -6.69
CA LYS A 185 -12.67 -3.52 -8.04
C LYS A 185 -13.71 -4.50 -8.59
N ASN A 186 -13.52 -5.79 -8.37
CA ASN A 186 -14.32 -6.84 -9.01
C ASN A 186 -15.44 -7.40 -8.15
N PHE A 187 -15.46 -7.11 -6.84
CA PHE A 187 -16.45 -7.62 -5.89
C PHE A 187 -17.16 -6.47 -5.18
N PRO A 188 -18.27 -5.96 -5.75
CA PRO A 188 -19.00 -4.81 -5.19
C PRO A 188 -19.49 -5.01 -3.76
N ASP A 189 -19.80 -6.24 -3.36
CA ASP A 189 -20.20 -6.59 -2.00
C ASP A 189 -19.04 -6.41 -1.00
N ALA A 190 -17.84 -6.82 -1.38
CA ALA A 190 -16.64 -6.60 -0.58
C ALA A 190 -16.30 -5.10 -0.50
N LEU A 191 -16.34 -4.38 -1.61
CA LEU A 191 -16.11 -2.93 -1.63
C LEU A 191 -17.09 -2.21 -0.69
N SER A 192 -18.39 -2.47 -0.82
CA SER A 192 -19.42 -1.85 0.01
C SER A 192 -19.24 -2.18 1.50
N LYS A 193 -18.88 -3.43 1.83
CA LYS A 193 -18.61 -3.87 3.20
C LYS A 193 -17.49 -3.03 3.85
N TYR A 194 -16.37 -2.86 3.17
CA TYR A 194 -15.22 -2.14 3.73
C TYR A 194 -15.37 -0.62 3.65
N GLN A 195 -16.07 -0.07 2.66
CA GLN A 195 -16.44 1.34 2.63
C GLN A 195 -17.34 1.72 3.82
N ARG A 196 -18.34 0.89 4.16
CA ARG A 196 -19.21 1.11 5.32
C ARG A 196 -18.46 0.97 6.63
N LYS A 197 -17.49 0.04 6.68
CA LYS A 197 -16.69 -0.19 7.88
C LYS A 197 -15.73 0.96 8.14
N PHE A 198 -14.96 1.37 7.15
CA PHE A 198 -13.94 2.39 7.29
C PHE A 198 -14.50 3.77 6.93
N LYS A 199 -15.15 4.38 7.91
CA LYS A 199 -15.74 5.71 7.75
C LYS A 199 -14.70 6.82 7.77
N TYR A 200 -13.55 6.59 8.40
CA TYR A 200 -12.43 7.51 8.49
C TYR A 200 -11.13 6.78 8.13
N ILE A 201 -10.41 7.32 7.17
CA ILE A 201 -9.16 6.75 6.68
C ILE A 201 -8.04 7.76 6.92
N MET A 202 -6.95 7.32 7.55
CA MET A 202 -5.79 8.14 7.84
C MET A 202 -4.54 7.49 7.31
N ILE A 203 -3.68 8.27 6.67
CA ILE A 203 -2.47 7.78 6.02
C ILE A 203 -1.32 8.69 6.40
N ASP A 204 -0.30 8.08 6.99
CA ASP A 204 0.97 8.71 7.26
C ASP A 204 1.93 8.52 6.07
N GLU A 205 2.89 9.43 5.92
CA GLU A 205 3.92 9.41 4.86
C GLU A 205 3.32 9.21 3.47
N TYR A 206 2.27 9.98 3.15
CA TYR A 206 1.49 9.81 1.92
C TYR A 206 2.31 10.00 0.64
N GLN A 207 3.42 10.76 0.69
CA GLN A 207 4.35 10.93 -0.43
C GLN A 207 5.00 9.60 -0.87
N ASP A 208 5.03 8.59 0.00
CA ASP A 208 5.65 7.29 -0.28
C ASP A 208 4.67 6.25 -0.86
N THR A 209 3.42 6.64 -1.13
CA THR A 209 2.42 5.75 -1.73
C THR A 209 2.74 5.43 -3.18
N ASN A 210 2.59 4.15 -3.54
CA ASN A 210 2.61 3.72 -4.93
C ASN A 210 1.21 3.74 -5.56
N THR A 211 1.12 3.46 -6.86
CA THR A 211 -0.15 3.47 -7.59
C THR A 211 -1.18 2.51 -6.99
N ALA A 212 -0.76 1.30 -6.60
CA ALA A 212 -1.67 0.32 -6.02
C ALA A 212 -2.26 0.81 -4.68
N GLN A 213 -1.45 1.35 -3.79
CA GLN A 213 -1.87 1.92 -2.52
C GLN A 213 -2.83 3.11 -2.72
N TYR A 214 -2.48 4.01 -3.63
CA TYR A 214 -3.29 5.16 -3.98
C TYR A 214 -4.69 4.77 -4.47
N GLU A 215 -4.79 3.84 -5.42
CA GLU A 215 -6.07 3.40 -5.97
C GLU A 215 -6.92 2.65 -4.94
N ILE A 216 -6.32 1.85 -4.07
CA ILE A 216 -7.05 1.17 -2.98
C ILE A 216 -7.64 2.19 -2.02
N ILE A 217 -6.88 3.21 -1.62
CA ILE A 217 -7.36 4.27 -0.73
C ILE A 217 -8.53 5.03 -1.37
N LYS A 218 -8.41 5.34 -2.64
CA LYS A 218 -9.45 6.03 -3.41
C LYS A 218 -10.75 5.22 -3.45
N LEU A 219 -10.67 3.91 -3.70
CA LEU A 219 -11.82 3.02 -3.66
C LEU A 219 -12.46 2.95 -2.27
N LEU A 220 -11.66 2.74 -1.23
CA LEU A 220 -12.17 2.65 0.15
C LEU A 220 -12.78 3.96 0.63
N GLY A 221 -12.19 5.09 0.27
CA GLY A 221 -12.64 6.42 0.70
C GLY A 221 -13.84 6.98 -0.05
N ALA A 222 -14.23 6.38 -1.18
CA ALA A 222 -15.21 6.97 -2.09
C ALA A 222 -16.60 7.17 -1.48
N MET A 223 -17.01 6.35 -0.51
CA MET A 223 -18.36 6.47 0.08
C MET A 223 -18.50 7.65 1.05
N HIS A 224 -17.48 7.91 1.86
CA HIS A 224 -17.54 8.91 2.94
C HIS A 224 -16.65 10.12 2.72
N GLU A 225 -15.64 10.01 1.85
CA GLU A 225 -14.62 11.03 1.56
C GLU A 225 -13.90 11.60 2.80
N ASN A 226 -13.97 10.86 3.93
CA ASN A 226 -13.28 11.21 5.17
C ASN A 226 -11.85 10.67 5.15
N VAL A 227 -11.05 11.15 4.22
CA VAL A 227 -9.64 10.78 4.07
C VAL A 227 -8.75 11.89 4.59
N CYS A 228 -7.85 11.55 5.50
CA CYS A 228 -6.85 12.45 6.04
C CYS A 228 -5.46 11.91 5.73
N VAL A 229 -4.73 12.61 4.91
CA VAL A 229 -3.36 12.24 4.53
C VAL A 229 -2.37 13.22 5.12
N VAL A 230 -1.23 12.70 5.58
CA VAL A 230 -0.10 13.50 6.05
C VAL A 230 1.11 13.12 5.22
N GLY A 231 1.79 14.10 4.67
CA GLY A 231 2.97 13.87 3.86
C GLY A 231 3.86 15.11 3.78
N ASP A 232 5.02 14.89 3.19
CA ASP A 232 6.01 15.91 2.91
C ASP A 232 6.46 15.73 1.46
N ASP A 233 6.19 16.71 0.63
CA ASP A 233 6.54 16.71 -0.78
C ASP A 233 8.05 16.71 -1.03
N ALA A 234 8.84 17.18 -0.06
CA ALA A 234 10.31 17.19 -0.12
C ALA A 234 10.98 15.86 0.29
N GLN A 235 10.24 14.91 0.89
CA GLN A 235 10.79 13.68 1.48
C GLN A 235 10.46 12.39 0.74
N SER A 236 10.14 12.42 -0.54
CA SER A 236 9.87 11.19 -1.32
C SER A 236 11.16 10.40 -1.56
N ILE A 237 11.50 9.49 -0.64
CA ILE A 237 12.71 8.66 -0.70
C ILE A 237 12.46 7.23 -1.23
N TYR A 238 11.20 6.82 -1.36
CA TYR A 238 10.81 5.46 -1.79
C TYR A 238 10.39 5.38 -3.25
N SER A 239 10.86 6.29 -4.10
CA SER A 239 10.59 6.25 -5.55
C SER A 239 11.01 4.92 -6.20
N PHE A 240 12.06 4.29 -5.67
CA PHE A 240 12.52 2.97 -6.11
C PHE A 240 11.53 1.82 -5.84
N ARG A 241 10.52 2.04 -4.97
CA ARG A 241 9.40 1.11 -4.71
C ARG A 241 8.12 1.52 -5.44
N GLY A 242 8.23 2.38 -6.45
CA GLY A 242 7.09 2.87 -7.21
C GLY A 242 6.29 3.98 -6.50
N ALA A 243 6.88 4.63 -5.48
CA ALA A 243 6.29 5.81 -4.87
C ALA A 243 6.20 6.96 -5.88
N THR A 244 5.08 7.66 -5.90
CA THR A 244 4.78 8.72 -6.87
C THR A 244 4.38 10.00 -6.15
N ILE A 245 5.21 11.03 -6.19
CA ILE A 245 4.90 12.35 -5.62
C ILE A 245 3.64 12.96 -6.26
N GLU A 246 3.33 12.57 -7.49
CA GLU A 246 2.11 12.95 -8.20
C GLU A 246 0.85 12.62 -7.40
N ASN A 247 0.88 11.57 -6.55
CA ASN A 247 -0.25 11.20 -5.70
C ASN A 247 -0.59 12.30 -4.69
N ILE A 248 0.40 13.00 -4.13
CA ILE A 248 0.17 14.17 -3.28
C ILE A 248 -0.48 15.29 -4.09
N LEU A 249 0.06 15.59 -5.25
CA LEU A 249 -0.42 16.66 -6.12
C LEU A 249 -1.82 16.36 -6.67
N GLN A 250 -2.14 15.08 -6.84
CA GLN A 250 -3.43 14.62 -7.36
C GLN A 250 -4.53 14.60 -6.29
N PHE A 251 -4.17 14.51 -5.01
CA PHE A 251 -5.16 14.40 -3.92
C PHE A 251 -6.18 15.53 -3.91
N GLU A 252 -5.76 16.77 -4.15
CA GLU A 252 -6.65 17.92 -4.21
C GLU A 252 -7.65 17.87 -5.38
N LYS A 253 -7.32 17.09 -6.43
CA LYS A 253 -8.19 16.92 -7.60
C LYS A 253 -9.16 15.76 -7.44
N ASP A 254 -8.85 14.80 -6.57
CA ASP A 254 -9.63 13.58 -6.38
C ASP A 254 -10.84 13.75 -5.46
N TYR A 255 -10.81 14.76 -4.60
CA TYR A 255 -11.85 15.00 -3.62
C TYR A 255 -12.36 16.43 -3.72
N ASP A 256 -13.68 16.59 -3.58
CA ASP A 256 -14.28 17.90 -3.44
C ASP A 256 -13.93 18.51 -2.08
N GLU A 257 -13.80 19.82 -2.01
CA GLU A 257 -13.61 20.57 -0.75
C GLU A 257 -12.39 20.11 0.11
N VAL A 258 -11.24 19.84 -0.52
CA VAL A 258 -10.02 19.47 0.21
C VAL A 258 -9.54 20.63 1.09
N LYS A 259 -9.42 20.35 2.40
CA LYS A 259 -8.78 21.28 3.33
C LYS A 259 -7.28 20.96 3.41
N VAL A 260 -6.44 21.89 2.96
CA VAL A 260 -4.99 21.80 3.05
C VAL A 260 -4.52 22.53 4.31
N ILE A 261 -3.71 21.85 5.12
CA ILE A 261 -3.11 22.39 6.34
C ILE A 261 -1.60 22.23 6.25
N LYS A 262 -0.86 23.32 6.45
CA LYS A 262 0.61 23.30 6.47
C LYS A 262 1.12 23.35 7.91
N LEU A 263 2.04 22.45 8.26
CA LEU A 263 2.76 22.46 9.52
C LEU A 263 4.18 22.98 9.25
N GLU A 264 4.41 24.26 9.52
CA GLU A 264 5.65 24.95 9.17
C GLU A 264 6.71 24.92 10.26
N GLN A 265 6.32 24.69 11.52
CA GLN A 265 7.25 24.73 12.64
C GLN A 265 7.95 23.37 12.85
N ASN A 266 9.27 23.39 12.87
CA ASN A 266 10.08 22.24 13.24
C ASN A 266 10.34 22.22 14.75
N TYR A 267 9.99 21.12 15.41
CA TYR A 267 10.17 20.90 16.84
C TYR A 267 11.32 19.93 17.17
N ARG A 268 11.95 19.35 16.14
CA ARG A 268 13.00 18.34 16.30
C ARG A 268 14.39 18.94 16.38
N SER A 269 14.65 20.01 15.65
CA SER A 269 15.97 20.63 15.50
C SER A 269 15.99 22.06 16.03
N THR A 270 17.15 22.48 16.54
CA THR A 270 17.35 23.89 16.93
C THR A 270 17.43 24.79 15.70
N GLN A 271 17.16 26.09 15.89
CA GLN A 271 17.23 27.06 14.80
C GLN A 271 18.60 27.10 14.12
N ASN A 272 19.68 26.88 14.86
CA ASN A 272 21.04 26.84 14.31
C ASN A 272 21.27 25.71 13.29
N ILE A 273 20.52 24.61 13.41
CA ILE A 273 20.59 23.47 12.46
C ILE A 273 19.69 23.74 11.24
N LEU A 274 18.61 24.48 11.42
CA LEU A 274 17.67 24.77 10.34
C LEU A 274 18.16 25.83 9.35
N HIS A 275 19.17 26.62 9.73
CA HIS A 275 19.76 27.67 8.90
C HIS A 275 21.07 27.28 8.17
N VAL A 276 21.47 26.02 8.24
CA VAL A 276 22.59 25.43 7.50
C VAL A 276 22.06 24.73 6.24
#